data_eb016ab11374bfc9e1721504ef113c9e
#
_entry.id   eb016ab11374bfc9e1721504ef113c9e
#
_cell.length_a   1.000
_cell.length_b   1.000
_cell.length_c   1.000
_cell.angle_alpha   90.00
_cell.angle_beta   90.00
_cell.angle_gamma   90.00
#
_symmetry.space_group_name_H-M   'P 1'
#
loop_
_entity.id
_entity.type
_entity.pdbx_description
1 polymer ?
#
loop_
_entity_poly.entity_id
_entity_poly.type
_entity_poly.pdbx_seq_one_letter_code
_entity_poly.pdbx_strand_id
1 'polypeptide(L)'
;GIMNCDKNDMIQEFEEKPAHPKSNLASMGIYIFNTDSLLEYLEKLENSDLDFGKHVIPSMIQEDRKVYVHTYDSYWKDVGTYDSYLEANLDLIKKSEEVGINLYDQGWKIYTRTG
;
A
#
# COMPACT_ATOMS: atom_id res chain seq x y z
N GLY A 1 4.47 0.60 5.89
CA GLY A 1 5.62 -0.30 5.88
C GLY A 1 6.62 0.02 4.79
N ILE A 2 7.88 -0.21 5.05
CA ILE A 2 8.98 -0.04 4.10
C ILE A 2 9.50 -1.39 3.66
N MET A 3 9.70 -1.57 2.36
CA MET A 3 10.08 -2.85 1.75
C MET A 3 11.46 -2.79 1.15
N ASN A 4 12.20 -3.90 1.26
CA ASN A 4 13.42 -4.14 0.53
C ASN A 4 13.22 -5.38 -0.35
N CYS A 5 13.47 -5.24 -1.66
CA CYS A 5 13.20 -6.27 -2.66
C CYS A 5 14.48 -6.70 -3.37
N ASP A 6 14.48 -7.93 -3.89
CA ASP A 6 15.51 -8.40 -4.81
C ASP A 6 15.26 -7.90 -6.25
N LYS A 7 16.13 -8.30 -7.18
CA LYS A 7 16.05 -7.93 -8.61
C LYS A 7 14.80 -8.46 -9.33
N ASN A 8 14.05 -9.38 -8.72
CA ASN A 8 12.83 -9.98 -9.26
C ASN A 8 11.57 -9.42 -8.59
N ASP A 9 11.68 -8.32 -7.86
CA ASP A 9 10.61 -7.70 -7.07
C ASP A 9 10.06 -8.58 -5.93
N MET A 10 10.80 -9.62 -5.54
CA MET A 10 10.46 -10.42 -4.38
C MET A 10 10.91 -9.73 -3.09
N ILE A 11 9.98 -9.56 -2.14
CA ILE A 11 10.26 -8.87 -0.88
C ILE A 11 11.21 -9.73 -0.03
N GLN A 12 12.30 -9.12 0.41
CA GLN A 12 13.27 -9.73 1.32
C GLN A 12 13.04 -9.28 2.76
N GLU A 13 12.64 -8.03 2.94
CA GLU A 13 12.37 -7.42 4.24
C GLU A 13 11.14 -6.51 4.15
N PHE A 14 10.33 -6.52 5.19
CA PHE A 14 9.20 -5.62 5.39
C PHE A 14 9.23 -5.08 6.82
N GLU A 15 9.40 -3.78 6.97
CA GLU A 15 9.48 -3.11 8.25
C GLU A 15 8.35 -2.09 8.42
N GLU A 16 7.55 -2.26 9.46
CA GLU A 16 6.49 -1.31 9.78
C GLU A 16 7.04 -0.13 10.57
N LYS A 17 6.95 1.07 9.98
CA LYS A 17 7.41 2.34 10.58
C LYS A 17 8.85 2.31 11.12
N PRO A 18 9.85 1.91 10.32
CA PRO A 18 11.24 1.86 10.79
C PRO A 18 11.77 3.26 11.10
N ALA A 19 12.60 3.38 12.15
CA ALA A 19 13.26 4.64 12.49
C ALA A 19 14.29 5.08 11.43
N HIS A 20 14.92 4.10 10.78
CA HIS A 20 15.90 4.31 9.71
C HIS A 20 15.53 3.44 8.51
N PRO A 21 14.71 3.96 7.57
CA PRO A 21 14.30 3.22 6.39
C PRO A 21 15.49 2.82 5.51
N LYS A 22 15.54 1.55 5.11
CA LYS A 22 16.59 1.02 4.22
C LYS A 22 16.29 1.23 2.75
N SER A 23 15.06 1.61 2.41
CA SER A 23 14.59 1.80 1.04
C SER A 23 13.54 2.91 0.98
N ASN A 24 13.21 3.38 -0.21
CA ASN A 24 12.12 4.33 -0.46
C ASN A 24 10.84 3.66 -0.95
N LEU A 25 10.78 2.32 -0.97
CA LEU A 25 9.58 1.58 -1.33
C LEU A 25 8.64 1.49 -0.13
N ALA A 26 7.57 2.28 -0.17
CA ALA A 26 6.55 2.30 0.87
C ALA A 26 5.31 1.52 0.44
N SER A 27 4.74 0.75 1.36
CA SER A 27 3.48 0.06 1.14
C SER A 27 2.32 1.05 1.08
N MET A 28 1.47 0.91 0.07
CA MET A 28 0.22 1.66 -0.06
C MET A 28 -0.92 1.05 0.77
N GLY A 29 -0.69 -0.07 1.46
CA GLY A 29 -1.72 -0.80 2.19
C GLY A 29 -2.71 -1.55 1.28
N ILE A 30 -2.34 -1.79 0.05
CA ILE A 30 -3.15 -2.51 -0.93
C ILE A 30 -2.47 -3.85 -1.23
N TYR A 31 -3.20 -4.95 -1.02
CA TYR A 31 -2.65 -6.29 -1.10
C TYR A 31 -3.54 -7.21 -1.94
N ILE A 32 -2.91 -8.13 -2.66
CA ILE A 32 -3.59 -9.22 -3.36
C ILE A 32 -3.00 -10.53 -2.83
N PHE A 33 -3.85 -11.42 -2.34
CA PHE A 33 -3.46 -12.72 -1.81
C PHE A 33 -4.09 -13.85 -2.60
N ASN A 34 -3.38 -14.97 -2.66
CA ASN A 34 -4.03 -16.24 -2.88
C ASN A 34 -4.93 -16.52 -1.66
N THR A 35 -6.21 -16.83 -1.88
CA THR A 35 -7.20 -16.96 -0.81
C THR A 35 -6.81 -18.02 0.22
N ASP A 36 -6.36 -19.17 -0.23
CA ASP A 36 -5.97 -20.28 0.68
C ASP A 36 -4.78 -19.88 1.56
N SER A 37 -3.80 -19.18 0.98
CA SER A 37 -2.65 -18.67 1.72
C SER A 37 -3.05 -17.62 2.77
N LEU A 38 -3.97 -16.73 2.41
CA LEU A 38 -4.46 -15.72 3.36
C LEU A 38 -5.19 -16.38 4.54
N LEU A 39 -6.10 -17.31 4.26
CA LEU A 39 -6.85 -18.02 5.29
C LEU A 39 -5.92 -18.82 6.22
N GLU A 40 -4.92 -19.51 5.67
CA GLU A 40 -3.91 -20.22 6.45
C GLU A 40 -3.24 -19.30 7.48
N TYR A 41 -2.79 -18.10 7.07
CA TYR A 41 -2.12 -17.17 7.98
C TYR A 41 -3.06 -16.50 8.97
N LEU A 42 -4.28 -16.19 8.59
CA LEU A 42 -5.27 -15.64 9.50
C LEU A 42 -5.64 -16.64 10.61
N GLU A 43 -5.76 -17.92 10.29
CA GLU A 43 -5.98 -18.98 11.28
C GLU A 43 -4.76 -19.24 12.16
N LYS A 44 -3.57 -19.28 11.56
CA LYS A 44 -2.30 -19.56 12.25
C LYS A 44 -1.92 -18.47 13.24
N LEU A 45 -2.23 -17.21 12.92
CA LEU A 45 -1.87 -16.04 13.71
C LEU A 45 -3.00 -15.58 14.64
N GLU A 46 -3.85 -16.48 15.11
CA GLU A 46 -5.00 -16.22 15.97
C GLU A 46 -4.73 -15.24 17.13
N ASN A 47 -4.72 -13.96 16.83
CA ASN A 47 -4.67 -12.88 17.82
C ASN A 47 -5.66 -11.79 17.45
N SER A 48 -6.27 -11.17 18.44
CA SER A 48 -7.28 -10.12 18.28
C SER A 48 -6.79 -8.87 17.55
N ASP A 49 -5.50 -8.69 17.42
CA ASP A 49 -4.86 -7.48 16.88
C ASP A 49 -4.03 -7.74 15.63
N LEU A 50 -4.50 -8.62 14.75
CA LEU A 50 -3.80 -8.94 13.51
C LEU A 50 -3.71 -7.73 12.58
N ASP A 51 -2.49 -7.45 12.13
CA ASP A 51 -2.16 -6.40 11.18
C ASP A 51 -1.35 -6.99 10.02
N PHE A 52 -1.69 -6.60 8.79
CA PHE A 52 -0.99 -7.10 7.61
C PHE A 52 0.49 -6.74 7.60
N GLY A 53 0.82 -5.51 7.94
CA GLY A 53 2.20 -5.01 7.91
C GLY A 53 3.04 -5.46 9.08
N LYS A 54 2.44 -5.68 10.25
CA LYS A 54 3.16 -6.09 11.48
C LYS A 54 3.25 -7.61 11.64
N HIS A 55 2.26 -8.35 11.17
CA HIS A 55 2.10 -9.77 11.47
C HIS A 55 2.07 -10.66 10.22
N VAL A 56 1.10 -10.45 9.32
CA VAL A 56 0.86 -11.37 8.20
C VAL A 56 2.01 -11.37 7.20
N ILE A 57 2.36 -10.22 6.66
CA ILE A 57 3.44 -10.09 5.66
C ILE A 57 4.80 -10.51 6.22
N PRO A 58 5.23 -10.04 7.41
CA PRO A 58 6.48 -10.52 8.00
C PRO A 58 6.53 -12.03 8.23
N SER A 59 5.42 -12.64 8.66
CA SER A 59 5.36 -14.10 8.85
C SER A 59 5.51 -14.86 7.54
N MET A 60 4.87 -14.39 6.47
CA MET A 60 5.02 -14.96 5.13
C MET A 60 6.46 -14.91 4.64
N ILE A 61 7.14 -13.79 4.86
CA ILE A 61 8.54 -13.59 4.47
C ILE A 61 9.45 -14.50 5.28
N GLN A 62 9.25 -14.61 6.60
CA GLN A 62 10.03 -15.51 7.46
C GLN A 62 9.91 -16.99 7.07
N GLU A 63 8.78 -17.39 6.53
CA GLU A 63 8.50 -18.75 6.08
C GLU A 63 8.82 -18.96 4.60
N ASP A 64 9.61 -18.07 4.00
CA ASP A 64 10.03 -18.14 2.59
C ASP A 64 8.87 -18.22 1.60
N ARG A 65 7.71 -17.64 1.93
CA ARG A 65 6.61 -17.51 1.00
C ARG A 65 6.95 -16.48 -0.07
N LYS A 66 6.43 -16.66 -1.26
CA LYS A 66 6.64 -15.76 -2.40
C LYS A 66 5.77 -14.53 -2.26
N VAL A 67 6.35 -13.45 -1.74
CA VAL A 67 5.71 -12.14 -1.60
C VAL A 67 6.40 -11.16 -2.54
N TYR A 68 5.64 -10.61 -3.48
CA TYR A 68 6.16 -9.70 -4.52
C TYR A 68 5.62 -8.29 -4.35
N VAL A 69 6.39 -7.33 -4.84
CA VAL A 69 6.01 -5.93 -4.95
C VAL A 69 5.52 -5.65 -6.37
N HIS A 70 4.43 -4.91 -6.48
CA HIS A 70 4.07 -4.18 -7.68
C HIS A 70 4.37 -2.70 -7.45
N THR A 71 5.33 -2.16 -8.17
CA THR A 71 5.68 -0.74 -8.07
C THR A 71 4.64 0.12 -8.77
N TYR A 72 4.06 1.05 -8.04
CA TYR A 72 3.11 2.03 -8.52
C TYR A 72 3.78 3.41 -8.55
N ASP A 73 3.80 4.06 -9.68
CA ASP A 73 4.51 5.32 -9.94
C ASP A 73 3.60 6.50 -10.28
N SER A 74 2.28 6.29 -10.20
CA SER A 74 1.29 7.34 -10.42
C SER A 74 0.90 8.04 -9.12
N TYR A 75 -0.12 8.92 -9.18
CA TYR A 75 -0.56 9.67 -8.01
C TYR A 75 -1.05 8.76 -6.89
N TRP A 76 -0.46 8.93 -5.73
CA TRP A 76 -0.91 8.34 -4.47
C TRP A 76 -0.59 9.27 -3.31
N LYS A 77 -1.49 9.42 -2.38
CA LYS A 77 -1.31 10.25 -1.19
C LYS A 77 -1.88 9.57 0.05
N ASP A 78 -1.06 9.44 1.06
CA ASP A 78 -1.51 9.08 2.41
C ASP A 78 -2.06 10.33 3.10
N VAL A 79 -3.34 10.30 3.49
CA VAL A 79 -4.05 11.42 4.11
C VAL A 79 -4.18 11.26 5.62
N GLY A 80 -3.21 10.63 6.25
CA GLY A 80 -3.20 10.33 7.68
C GLY A 80 -3.00 11.54 8.62
N THR A 81 -2.73 12.73 8.10
CA THR A 81 -2.59 13.98 8.87
C THR A 81 -3.48 15.08 8.29
N TYR A 82 -3.76 16.12 9.08
CA TYR A 82 -4.52 17.29 8.59
C TYR A 82 -3.82 17.98 7.42
N ASP A 83 -2.50 18.11 7.48
CA ASP A 83 -1.71 18.75 6.43
C ASP A 83 -1.77 17.95 5.12
N SER A 84 -1.55 16.64 5.18
CA SER A 84 -1.64 15.78 4.00
C SER A 84 -3.05 15.69 3.41
N TYR A 85 -4.09 15.75 4.26
CA TYR A 85 -5.47 15.85 3.82
C TYR A 85 -5.74 17.15 3.08
N LEU A 86 -5.28 18.29 3.61
CA LEU A 86 -5.39 19.59 2.94
C LEU A 86 -4.64 19.58 1.59
N GLU A 87 -3.40 19.11 1.59
CA GLU A 87 -2.62 19.01 0.35
C GLU A 87 -3.30 18.15 -0.71
N ALA A 88 -3.87 17.00 -0.33
CA ALA A 88 -4.60 16.15 -1.26
C ALA A 88 -5.82 16.86 -1.87
N ASN A 89 -6.56 17.63 -1.07
CA ASN A 89 -7.68 18.46 -1.58
C ASN A 89 -7.18 19.55 -2.53
N LEU A 90 -6.08 20.21 -2.21
CA LEU A 90 -5.48 21.22 -3.09
C LEU A 90 -4.97 20.61 -4.40
N ASP A 91 -4.44 19.39 -4.37
CA ASP A 91 -4.01 18.67 -5.56
C ASP A 91 -5.19 18.39 -6.52
N LEU A 92 -6.38 18.14 -6.02
CA LEU A 92 -7.58 17.94 -6.84
C LEU A 92 -8.03 19.18 -7.60
N ILE A 93 -7.60 20.37 -7.18
CA ILE A 93 -7.92 21.65 -7.85
C ILE A 93 -6.92 21.93 -8.99
N LYS A 94 -5.74 21.33 -8.93
CA LYS A 94 -4.71 21.45 -9.97
C LYS A 94 -5.13 20.70 -11.24
N LYS A 95 -4.49 21.03 -12.35
CA LYS A 95 -4.71 20.30 -13.60
C LYS A 95 -4.25 18.87 -13.47
N SER A 96 -5.01 17.92 -14.01
CA SER A 96 -4.70 16.50 -13.99
C SER A 96 -3.31 16.16 -14.58
N GLU A 97 -2.87 16.94 -15.57
CA GLU A 97 -1.55 16.84 -16.20
C GLU A 97 -0.39 17.14 -15.24
N GLU A 98 -0.62 18.01 -14.25
CA GLU A 98 0.38 18.41 -13.25
C GLU A 98 0.51 17.40 -12.10
N VAL A 99 -0.60 16.77 -11.70
CA VAL A 99 -0.67 15.91 -10.52
C VAL A 99 -0.90 14.43 -10.84
N GLY A 100 -1.29 14.10 -12.07
CA GLY A 100 -1.53 12.72 -12.49
C GLY A 100 -2.84 12.11 -11.98
N ILE A 101 -3.78 12.93 -11.49
CA ILE A 101 -5.12 12.48 -11.10
C ILE A 101 -6.18 13.18 -11.96
N ASN A 102 -7.09 12.38 -12.54
CA ASN A 102 -8.20 12.88 -13.35
C ASN A 102 -9.54 12.44 -12.76
N LEU A 103 -10.27 13.37 -12.16
CA LEU A 103 -11.58 13.11 -11.57
C LEU A 103 -12.68 12.90 -12.64
N TYR A 104 -12.43 13.28 -13.88
CA TYR A 104 -13.39 13.25 -14.99
C TYR A 104 -13.08 12.16 -16.01
N ASP A 105 -12.27 11.18 -15.64
CA ASP A 105 -11.94 10.04 -16.49
C ASP A 105 -13.20 9.25 -16.86
N GLN A 106 -13.52 9.19 -18.16
CA GLN A 106 -14.70 8.49 -18.65
C GLN A 106 -14.54 6.97 -18.66
N GLY A 107 -13.29 6.48 -18.72
CA GLY A 107 -12.97 5.05 -18.66
C GLY A 107 -13.02 4.48 -17.24
N TRP A 108 -12.74 5.33 -16.24
CA TRP A 108 -12.78 4.96 -14.82
C TRP A 108 -13.52 6.03 -14.02
N LYS A 109 -14.83 6.02 -14.11
CA LYS A 109 -15.67 7.04 -13.50
C LYS A 109 -15.63 7.01 -11.98
N ILE A 110 -15.42 8.18 -11.39
CA ILE A 110 -15.60 8.41 -9.96
C ILE A 110 -17.03 8.86 -9.72
N TYR A 111 -17.80 8.05 -8.99
CA TYR A 111 -19.18 8.36 -8.65
C TYR A 111 -19.21 9.08 -7.32
N THR A 112 -19.78 10.27 -7.30
CA THR A 112 -19.96 11.07 -6.11
C THR A 112 -21.34 11.70 -6.09
N ARG A 113 -21.82 12.05 -4.90
CA ARG A 113 -23.04 12.82 -4.76
C ARG A 113 -22.72 14.29 -5.06
N THR A 114 -23.21 14.78 -6.18
CA THR A 114 -23.22 16.21 -6.48
C THR A 114 -24.37 16.85 -5.72
N GLY A 115 -24.04 17.82 -4.87
CA GLY A 115 -25.02 18.59 -4.12
C GLY A 115 -25.75 19.58 -5.01
#